data_7b1ad59196d4ae777750ffcf23104d8b
#
_entry.id   7b1ad59196d4ae777750ffcf23104d8b
#
_cell.length_a   1.000
_cell.length_b   1.000
_cell.length_c   1.000
_cell.angle_alpha   90.00
_cell.angle_beta   90.00
_cell.angle_gamma   90.00
#
_symmetry.space_group_name_H-M   'P 1'
#
loop_
_entity.id
_entity.type
_entity.pdbx_description
1 polymer ?
#
loop_
_entity_poly.entity_id
_entity_poly.type
_entity_poly.pdbx_seq_one_letter_code
_entity_poly.pdbx_strand_id
1 'polypeptide(L)'
;MIEENANIQIIDIRDDYVFEDFNLGGTNIPLENVINNKAQFENDKKTVFICNSGKRSSAIVRTLTVKYQLPNIYSLKGGIEAYVEQCL
;
A
#
# COMPACT_ATOMS: atom_id res chain seq x y z
N MET A 1 1.63 -8.64 -12.04
CA MET A 1 2.30 -8.28 -10.77
C MET A 1 2.97 -6.93 -10.90
N ILE A 2 3.00 -6.17 -9.82
CA ILE A 2 3.74 -4.92 -9.80
C ILE A 2 5.22 -5.24 -9.76
N GLU A 3 5.97 -4.60 -10.64
CA GLU A 3 7.41 -4.77 -10.69
C GLU A 3 8.06 -4.15 -9.46
N GLU A 4 8.88 -4.92 -8.76
CA GLU A 4 9.59 -4.40 -7.59
C GLU A 4 10.80 -3.60 -8.02
N ASN A 5 10.95 -2.43 -7.41
CA ASN A 5 12.07 -1.54 -7.65
C ASN A 5 12.70 -1.22 -6.30
N ALA A 6 14.02 -1.16 -6.25
CA ALA A 6 14.74 -0.89 -5.00
C ALA A 6 14.31 0.43 -4.34
N ASN A 7 13.78 1.36 -5.13
CA ASN A 7 13.34 2.68 -4.64
C ASN A 7 11.85 2.73 -4.32
N ILE A 8 11.14 1.63 -4.48
CA ILE A 8 9.69 1.57 -4.23
C ILE A 8 9.40 0.46 -3.22
N GLN A 9 8.62 0.82 -2.20
CA GLN A 9 8.16 -0.11 -1.18
C GLN A 9 6.66 -0.28 -1.36
N ILE A 10 6.20 -1.52 -1.53
CA ILE A 10 4.78 -1.81 -1.74
C ILE A 10 4.20 -2.43 -0.49
N ILE A 11 3.14 -1.83 0.03
CA ILE A 11 2.49 -2.28 1.26
C ILE A 11 1.03 -2.62 0.96
N ASP A 12 0.69 -3.90 1.10
CA ASP A 12 -0.67 -4.39 0.94
C ASP A 12 -1.35 -4.33 2.31
N ILE A 13 -2.43 -3.55 2.42
CA ILE A 13 -3.09 -3.31 3.71
C ILE A 13 -4.32 -4.19 3.94
N ARG A 14 -4.52 -5.19 3.07
CA ARG A 14 -5.62 -6.15 3.26
C ARG A 14 -5.29 -7.11 4.40
N ASP A 15 -6.30 -7.88 4.83
CA ASP A 15 -6.07 -8.91 5.83
C ASP A 15 -5.10 -9.95 5.30
N ASP A 16 -4.35 -10.60 6.19
CA ASP A 16 -3.29 -11.52 5.81
C ASP A 16 -3.79 -12.70 4.98
N TYR A 17 -4.95 -13.25 5.32
CA TYR A 17 -5.50 -14.38 4.55
C TYR A 17 -5.92 -13.96 3.14
N VAL A 18 -6.33 -12.72 2.95
CA VAL A 18 -6.67 -12.19 1.62
C VAL A 18 -5.40 -12.02 0.79
N PHE A 19 -4.35 -11.50 1.42
CA PHE A 19 -3.05 -11.32 0.79
C PHE A 19 -2.46 -12.66 0.33
N GLU A 20 -2.54 -13.69 1.18
CA GLU A 20 -2.02 -15.00 0.86
C GLU A 20 -2.76 -15.66 -0.30
N ASP A 21 -4.07 -15.39 -0.41
CA ASP A 21 -4.88 -15.92 -1.50
C ASP A 21 -4.49 -15.36 -2.86
N PHE A 22 -4.29 -14.04 -2.92
CA PHE A 22 -3.84 -13.36 -4.14
C PHE A 22 -3.21 -12.02 -3.77
N ASN A 23 -2.05 -11.70 -4.35
CA ASN A 23 -1.42 -10.40 -4.14
C ASN A 23 -0.60 -9.97 -5.35
N LEU A 24 -0.23 -8.69 -5.36
CA LEU A 24 0.60 -8.10 -6.41
C LEU A 24 2.09 -8.07 -6.03
N GLY A 25 2.45 -8.70 -4.91
CA GLY A 25 3.79 -8.65 -4.36
C GLY A 25 3.87 -7.64 -3.23
N GLY A 26 5.07 -7.40 -2.74
CA GLY A 26 5.30 -6.47 -1.65
C GLY A 26 5.13 -7.08 -0.27
N THR A 27 4.95 -6.22 0.72
CA THR A 27 4.81 -6.62 2.12
C THR A 27 3.36 -6.44 2.57
N ASN A 28 2.86 -7.42 3.29
CA ASN A 28 1.51 -7.34 3.86
C ASN A 28 1.57 -6.75 5.27
N ILE A 29 0.94 -5.59 5.45
CA ILE A 29 0.75 -4.98 6.76
C ILE A 29 -0.73 -4.59 6.84
N PRO A 30 -1.56 -5.42 7.51
CA PRO A 30 -2.98 -5.11 7.61
C PRO A 30 -3.24 -3.70 8.11
N LEU A 31 -4.33 -3.10 7.64
CA LEU A 31 -4.64 -1.68 7.89
C LEU A 31 -4.50 -1.29 9.36
N GLU A 32 -5.01 -2.12 10.27
CA GLU A 32 -4.98 -1.83 11.70
C GLU A 32 -3.55 -1.78 12.28
N ASN A 33 -2.57 -2.30 11.56
CA ASN A 33 -1.18 -2.33 12.02
C ASN A 33 -0.32 -1.26 11.38
N VAL A 34 -0.83 -0.53 10.38
CA VAL A 34 -0.03 0.43 9.61
C VAL A 34 0.54 1.55 10.49
N ILE A 35 -0.29 2.13 11.34
CA ILE A 35 0.15 3.24 12.20
C ILE A 35 1.27 2.80 13.15
N ASN A 36 1.14 1.59 13.72
CA ASN A 36 2.14 1.06 14.63
C ASN A 36 3.47 0.74 13.92
N ASN A 37 3.44 0.61 12.61
CA ASN A 37 4.61 0.31 11.79
C ASN A 37 5.08 1.50 10.96
N LYS A 38 4.61 2.71 11.27
CA LYS A 38 4.90 3.88 10.44
C LYS A 38 6.38 4.20 10.28
N ALA A 39 7.21 3.79 11.23
CA ALA A 39 8.66 4.01 11.14
C ALA A 39 9.28 3.33 9.92
N GLN A 40 8.66 2.26 9.40
CA GLN A 40 9.12 1.57 8.20
C GLN A 40 8.97 2.43 6.96
N PHE A 41 8.14 3.48 7.02
CA PHE A 41 7.84 4.35 5.88
C PHE A 41 8.60 5.66 5.95
N GLU A 42 9.34 5.89 7.03
CA GLU A 42 10.14 7.10 7.24
C GLU A 42 11.53 6.94 6.62
N ASN A 43 11.56 6.73 5.29
CA ASN A 43 12.80 6.55 4.56
C ASN A 43 12.69 7.24 3.19
N ASP A 44 13.71 7.13 2.37
CA ASP A 44 13.75 7.80 1.07
C ASP A 44 12.98 7.04 -0.02
N LYS A 45 12.45 5.87 0.29
CA LYS A 45 11.71 5.08 -0.68
C LYS A 45 10.30 5.61 -0.85
N LYS A 46 9.81 5.54 -2.08
CA LYS A 46 8.39 5.77 -2.35
C LYS A 46 7.61 4.58 -1.82
N THR A 47 6.61 4.84 -0.99
CA THR A 47 5.77 3.78 -0.41
C THR A 47 4.39 3.83 -1.06
N VAL A 48 4.00 2.73 -1.67
CA VAL A 48 2.71 2.60 -2.34
C VAL A 48 1.84 1.66 -1.52
N PHE A 49 0.73 2.17 -1.00
CA PHE A 49 -0.24 1.38 -0.26
C PHE A 49 -1.30 0.86 -1.22
N ILE A 50 -1.65 -0.41 -1.10
CA ILE A 50 -2.64 -1.03 -1.98
C ILE A 50 -3.72 -1.75 -1.18
N CYS A 51 -4.94 -1.72 -1.72
CA CYS A 51 -6.08 -2.47 -1.22
C CYS A 51 -6.92 -2.89 -2.43
N ASN A 52 -8.08 -3.50 -2.21
CA ASN A 52 -8.90 -3.99 -3.33
C ASN A 52 -9.40 -2.87 -4.25
N SER A 53 -10.01 -1.84 -3.68
CA SER A 53 -10.67 -0.77 -4.46
C SER A 53 -9.93 0.57 -4.47
N GLY A 54 -8.92 0.71 -3.63
CA GLY A 54 -8.20 1.97 -3.45
C GLY A 54 -8.78 2.88 -2.38
N LYS A 55 -9.96 2.57 -1.85
CA LYS A 55 -10.62 3.43 -0.85
C LYS A 55 -9.89 3.45 0.47
N ARG A 56 -9.54 2.27 1.00
CA ARG A 56 -8.84 2.19 2.28
C ARG A 56 -7.41 2.69 2.16
N SER A 57 -6.73 2.38 1.06
CA SER A 57 -5.36 2.84 0.86
C SER A 57 -5.31 4.35 0.70
N SER A 58 -6.28 4.96 0.03
CA SER A 58 -6.38 6.43 -0.06
C SER A 58 -6.57 7.06 1.31
N ALA A 59 -7.42 6.46 2.15
CA ALA A 59 -7.67 6.97 3.49
C ALA A 59 -6.42 6.91 4.37
N ILE A 60 -5.69 5.79 4.35
CA ILE A 60 -4.49 5.67 5.17
C ILE A 60 -3.36 6.57 4.66
N VAL A 61 -3.23 6.74 3.35
CA VAL A 61 -2.25 7.65 2.77
C VAL A 61 -2.53 9.08 3.23
N ARG A 62 -3.79 9.48 3.22
CA ARG A 62 -4.17 10.81 3.69
C ARG A 62 -3.82 10.99 5.17
N THR A 63 -4.12 10.01 6.00
CA THR A 63 -3.80 10.05 7.43
C THR A 63 -2.30 10.16 7.66
N LEU A 64 -1.51 9.34 6.99
CA LEU A 64 -0.06 9.36 7.15
C LEU A 64 0.55 10.67 6.66
N THR A 65 0.02 11.23 5.57
CA THR A 65 0.53 12.47 5.01
C THR A 65 0.14 13.68 5.86
N VAL A 66 -1.12 13.78 6.25
CA VAL A 66 -1.64 14.97 6.94
C VAL A 66 -1.33 14.93 8.44
N LYS A 67 -1.59 13.81 9.10
CA LYS A 67 -1.44 13.70 10.55
C LYS A 67 0.01 13.45 10.98
N TYR A 68 0.72 12.60 10.26
CA TYR A 68 2.08 12.20 10.62
C TYR A 68 3.14 12.81 9.72
N GLN A 69 2.73 13.55 8.69
CA GLN A 69 3.62 14.29 7.77
C GLN A 69 4.69 13.41 7.11
N LEU A 70 4.34 12.16 6.80
CA LEU A 70 5.27 11.27 6.11
C LEU A 70 5.35 11.62 4.63
N PRO A 71 6.57 11.73 4.06
CA PRO A 71 6.74 12.03 2.64
C PRO A 71 6.69 10.77 1.78
N ASN A 72 6.53 10.96 0.47
CA ASN A 72 6.65 9.89 -0.53
C ASN A 72 5.66 8.73 -0.30
N ILE A 73 4.44 9.06 0.13
CA ILE A 73 3.38 8.09 0.40
C ILE A 73 2.33 8.18 -0.69
N TYR A 74 1.98 7.04 -1.28
CA TYR A 74 1.05 6.98 -2.42
C TYR A 74 0.04 5.86 -2.23
N SER A 75 -1.11 5.99 -2.90
CA SER A 75 -2.12 4.94 -2.97
C SER A 75 -2.24 4.47 -4.42
N LEU A 76 -2.37 3.16 -4.63
CA LEU A 76 -2.64 2.62 -5.97
C LEU A 76 -4.08 2.97 -6.35
N LYS A 77 -4.24 3.85 -7.33
CA LYS A 77 -5.56 4.32 -7.77
C LYS A 77 -6.41 3.16 -8.28
N GLY A 78 -7.61 3.04 -7.73
CA GLY A 78 -8.52 1.95 -8.08
C GLY A 78 -8.15 0.62 -7.46
N GLY A 79 -7.01 0.53 -6.76
CA GLY A 79 -6.58 -0.67 -6.07
C GLY A 79 -6.25 -1.84 -6.98
N ILE A 80 -6.21 -3.02 -6.38
CA ILE A 80 -5.90 -4.25 -7.09
C ILE A 80 -6.92 -4.53 -8.19
N GLU A 81 -8.19 -4.22 -7.95
CA GLU A 81 -9.27 -4.45 -8.92
C GLU A 81 -8.99 -3.73 -10.24
N ALA A 82 -8.63 -2.45 -10.17
CA ALA A 82 -8.33 -1.68 -11.37
C ALA A 82 -7.02 -2.14 -12.02
N TYR A 83 -6.02 -2.49 -11.23
CA TYR A 83 -4.74 -2.96 -11.75
C TYR A 83 -4.90 -4.26 -12.55
N VAL A 84 -5.62 -5.22 -11.98
CA VAL A 84 -5.88 -6.50 -12.65
C VAL A 84 -6.68 -6.29 -13.91
N GLU A 85 -7.70 -5.44 -13.86
CA GLU A 85 -8.52 -5.13 -15.03
C GLU A 85 -7.72 -4.54 -16.16
N GLN A 86 -6.77 -3.65 -15.86
CA GLN A 86 -5.91 -3.05 -16.88
C GLN A 86 -4.89 -4.01 -17.46
N CYS A 87 -4.53 -5.05 -16.72
CA CYS A 87 -3.55 -6.03 -17.16
C CYS A 87 -4.16 -7.22 -17.90
N LEU A 88 -5.46 -7.29 -17.96
CA LEU A 88 -6.18 -8.31 -18.73
C LEU A 88 -6.52 -7.79 -20.15
#